data_9304691320f6ee8fdf26a6a09648ffda
#
_entry.id   9304691320f6ee8fdf26a6a09648ffda
#
_cell.length_a   1.000
_cell.length_b   1.000
_cell.length_c   1.000
_cell.angle_alpha   90.00
_cell.angle_beta   90.00
_cell.angle_gamma   90.00
#
_symmetry.space_group_name_H-M   'P 1'
#
loop_
_entity.id
_entity.type
_entity.pdbx_description
1 polymer ?
#
loop_
_entity_poly.entity_id
_entity_poly.type
_entity_poly.pdbx_seq_one_letter_code
_entity_poly.pdbx_strand_id
1 'polypeptide(L)'
;MTITNYGARVVSILVPDRNGKREDVVCGFSTITEYMEQRQNFGSTVGRYIGRILNARFTLDGVEYKLVPNNGKSGHISHGGNPGFAD
;
A
#
# COMPACT_ATOMS: atom_id res chain seq x y z
N MET A 1 -6.01 6.96 -17.02
CA MET A 1 -5.65 6.42 -15.69
C MET A 1 -6.91 6.29 -14.86
N THR A 2 -7.08 5.18 -14.19
CA THR A 2 -8.19 4.91 -13.26
C THR A 2 -7.66 4.78 -11.85
N ILE A 3 -8.32 5.42 -10.88
CA ILE A 3 -7.96 5.38 -9.46
C ILE A 3 -9.22 5.02 -8.67
N THR A 4 -9.07 4.15 -7.66
CA THR A 4 -10.12 3.89 -6.66
C THR A 4 -9.82 4.65 -5.37
N ASN A 5 -10.87 4.99 -4.62
CA ASN A 5 -10.75 5.58 -3.28
C ASN A 5 -10.36 4.54 -2.21
N TYR A 6 -10.44 3.25 -2.50
CA TYR A 6 -9.95 2.20 -1.61
C TYR A 6 -8.42 2.15 -1.63
N GLY A 7 -7.79 2.66 -0.57
CA GLY A 7 -6.33 2.78 -0.48
C GLY A 7 -5.69 3.73 -1.50
N ALA A 8 -6.47 4.64 -2.09
CA ALA A 8 -6.04 5.56 -3.16
C ALA A 8 -5.20 4.84 -4.24
N ARG A 9 -5.71 3.68 -4.70
CA ARG A 9 -4.98 2.78 -5.61
C ARG A 9 -5.10 3.23 -7.06
N VAL A 10 -3.99 3.17 -7.77
CA VAL A 10 -3.99 3.23 -9.23
C VAL A 10 -4.41 1.87 -9.76
N VAL A 11 -5.56 1.81 -10.41
CA VAL A 11 -6.15 0.57 -10.94
C VAL A 11 -5.68 0.29 -12.34
N SER A 12 -5.61 1.33 -13.20
CA SER A 12 -5.14 1.18 -14.56
C SER A 12 -4.45 2.43 -15.10
N ILE A 13 -3.44 2.23 -15.91
CA ILE A 13 -2.81 3.26 -16.74
C ILE A 13 -2.65 2.68 -18.15
N LEU A 14 -3.45 3.18 -19.08
CA LEU A 14 -3.35 2.77 -20.49
C LEU A 14 -2.31 3.64 -21.18
N VAL A 15 -1.28 3.01 -21.71
CA VAL A 15 -0.23 3.66 -22.50
C VAL A 15 -0.16 3.04 -23.89
N PRO A 16 0.12 3.85 -24.93
CA PRO A 16 0.31 3.33 -26.28
C PRO A 16 1.70 2.69 -26.42
N ASP A 17 1.76 1.57 -27.14
CA ASP A 17 3.00 1.02 -27.64
C ASP A 17 3.49 1.80 -28.88
N ARG A 18 4.60 1.35 -29.51
CA ARG A 18 5.13 1.97 -30.72
C ARG A 18 4.19 1.95 -31.92
N ASN A 19 3.17 1.09 -31.91
CA ASN A 19 2.17 0.96 -32.98
C ASN A 19 0.87 1.70 -32.63
N GLY A 20 0.82 2.40 -31.49
CA GLY A 20 -0.35 3.10 -31.00
C GLY A 20 -1.38 2.22 -30.29
N LYS A 21 -1.13 0.93 -30.11
CA LYS A 21 -1.99 0.04 -29.36
C LYS A 21 -1.88 0.37 -27.85
N ARG A 22 -3.00 0.63 -27.22
CA ARG A 22 -3.05 0.93 -25.78
C ARG A 22 -3.22 -0.32 -24.97
N GLU A 23 -2.33 -0.50 -23.98
CA GLU A 23 -2.41 -1.58 -23.01
C GLU A 23 -2.22 -1.06 -21.59
N ASP A 24 -2.80 -1.77 -20.63
CA ASP A 24 -2.65 -1.44 -19.21
C ASP A 24 -1.28 -1.89 -18.70
N VAL A 25 -0.56 -0.98 -18.07
CA VAL A 25 0.78 -1.25 -17.51
C VAL A 25 0.78 -1.38 -15.99
N VAL A 26 -0.40 -1.39 -15.37
CA VAL A 26 -0.54 -1.53 -13.92
C VAL A 26 -0.89 -2.97 -13.56
N CYS A 27 -0.10 -3.58 -12.66
CA CYS A 27 -0.50 -4.82 -12.01
C CYS A 27 -1.64 -4.58 -11.02
N GLY A 28 -2.69 -5.38 -11.10
CA GLY A 28 -3.85 -5.24 -10.23
C GLY A 28 -4.89 -6.34 -10.44
N PHE A 29 -6.06 -6.09 -9.91
CA PHE A 29 -7.22 -6.96 -10.01
C PHE A 29 -8.31 -6.33 -10.88
N SER A 30 -9.28 -7.15 -11.29
CA SER A 30 -10.36 -6.71 -12.18
C SER A 30 -11.51 -6.06 -11.43
N THR A 31 -11.70 -6.36 -10.14
CA THR A 31 -12.83 -5.90 -9.35
C THR A 31 -12.39 -5.30 -8.01
N ILE A 32 -13.20 -4.41 -7.47
CA ILE A 32 -12.94 -3.82 -6.13
C ILE A 32 -12.98 -4.89 -5.04
N THR A 33 -13.82 -5.89 -5.17
CA THR A 33 -13.93 -7.00 -4.22
C THR A 33 -12.60 -7.75 -4.09
N GLU A 34 -11.94 -8.04 -5.23
CA GLU A 34 -10.63 -8.67 -5.23
C GLU A 34 -9.57 -7.82 -4.52
N TYR A 35 -9.60 -6.49 -4.69
CA TYR A 35 -8.72 -5.58 -3.95
C TYR A 35 -8.96 -5.61 -2.43
N MET A 36 -10.20 -5.80 -1.99
CA MET A 36 -10.55 -5.88 -0.57
C MET A 36 -10.20 -7.23 0.04
N GLU A 37 -10.34 -8.32 -0.71
CA GLU A 37 -10.08 -9.68 -0.24
C GLU A 37 -8.59 -10.05 -0.32
N GLN A 38 -7.90 -9.59 -1.34
CA GLN A 38 -6.48 -9.86 -1.55
C GLN A 38 -5.62 -8.80 -0.86
N ARG A 39 -4.72 -9.25 0.02
CA ARG A 39 -3.87 -8.35 0.81
C ARG A 39 -2.62 -7.84 0.08
N GLN A 40 -2.61 -7.87 -1.26
CA GLN A 40 -1.54 -7.27 -2.05
C GLN A 40 -1.74 -5.76 -2.15
N ASN A 41 -0.62 -5.03 -2.11
CA ASN A 41 -0.62 -3.57 -2.20
C ASN A 41 -0.47 -3.07 -3.64
N PHE A 42 -1.03 -3.78 -4.64
CA PHE A 42 -0.99 -3.34 -6.03
C PHE A 42 -1.57 -1.94 -6.19
N GLY A 43 -0.76 -1.05 -6.77
CA GLY A 43 -1.13 0.33 -7.05
C GLY A 43 -1.48 1.20 -5.84
N SER A 44 -1.39 0.69 -4.60
CA SER A 44 -1.84 1.40 -3.41
C SER A 44 -0.91 2.55 -3.02
N THR A 45 -1.50 3.58 -2.43
CA THR A 45 -0.77 4.62 -1.72
C THR A 45 -0.40 4.10 -0.33
N VAL A 46 0.89 4.03 -0.04
CA VAL A 46 1.41 3.49 1.22
C VAL A 46 1.89 4.64 2.11
N GLY A 47 1.45 4.65 3.34
CA GLY A 47 1.81 5.67 4.33
C GLY A 47 1.18 5.40 5.70
N ARG A 48 1.48 6.27 6.66
CA ARG A 48 2.44 7.42 6.58
C ARG A 48 3.89 7.00 6.38
N TYR A 49 4.33 5.92 7.03
CA TYR A 49 5.69 5.39 6.95
C TYR A 49 5.71 4.16 6.06
N ILE A 50 6.47 4.22 4.96
CA ILE A 50 6.67 3.06 4.06
C ILE A 50 7.76 2.14 4.63
N GLY A 51 7.64 0.85 4.36
CA GLY A 51 8.58 -0.16 4.88
C GLY A 51 8.25 -0.58 6.31
N ARG A 52 9.25 -0.83 7.13
CA ARG A 52 9.07 -1.38 8.47
C ARG A 52 9.65 -0.50 9.56
N ILE A 53 8.93 -0.42 10.69
CA ILE A 53 9.46 0.09 11.96
C ILE A 53 9.73 -1.12 12.85
N LEU A 54 11.00 -1.37 13.10
CA LEU A 54 11.48 -2.51 13.86
C LEU A 54 10.96 -2.47 15.31
N ASN A 55 10.43 -3.60 15.78
CA ASN A 55 9.85 -3.75 17.12
C ASN A 55 8.76 -2.73 17.45
N ALA A 56 8.09 -2.19 16.41
CA ALA A 56 7.00 -1.21 16.53
C ALA A 56 7.34 -0.04 17.47
N ARG A 57 8.57 0.44 17.46
CA ARG A 57 9.01 1.58 18.30
C ARG A 57 10.13 2.38 17.66
N PHE A 58 10.19 3.65 18.00
CA PHE A 58 11.27 4.53 17.62
C PHE A 58 11.50 5.59 18.70
N THR A 59 12.66 6.20 18.70
CA THR A 59 12.98 7.32 19.59
C THR A 59 13.17 8.60 18.76
N LEU A 60 12.54 9.67 19.19
CA LEU A 60 12.68 10.99 18.58
C LEU A 60 12.85 12.02 19.69
N ASP A 61 13.88 12.85 19.57
CA ASP A 61 14.24 13.90 20.56
C ASP A 61 14.29 13.35 22.00
N GLY A 62 14.86 12.15 22.18
CA GLY A 62 15.00 11.50 23.49
C GLY A 62 13.72 10.85 24.04
N VAL A 63 12.61 10.92 23.31
CA VAL A 63 11.32 10.31 23.70
C VAL A 63 11.09 9.03 22.91
N GLU A 64 10.79 7.93 23.60
CA GLU A 64 10.40 6.66 22.98
C GLU A 64 8.90 6.65 22.64
N TYR A 65 8.61 6.34 21.38
CA TYR A 65 7.25 6.15 20.88
C TYR A 65 7.02 4.67 20.60
N LYS A 66 5.98 4.10 21.21
CA LYS A 66 5.54 2.72 21.02
C LYS A 66 4.30 2.70 20.14
N LEU A 67 4.30 1.82 19.15
CA LEU A 67 3.24 1.66 18.15
C LEU A 67 2.60 0.27 18.27
N VAL A 68 1.45 0.10 17.64
CA VAL A 68 0.78 -1.21 17.58
C VAL A 68 1.31 -2.01 16.39
N PRO A 69 1.95 -3.18 16.60
CA PRO A 69 2.41 -4.02 15.50
C PRO A 69 1.26 -4.45 14.58
N ASN A 70 1.51 -4.50 13.28
CA ASN A 70 0.56 -5.00 12.29
C ASN A 70 1.15 -6.07 11.35
N ASN A 71 2.40 -6.46 11.53
CA ASN A 71 3.07 -7.46 10.71
C ASN A 71 3.15 -8.82 11.42
N GLY A 72 1.99 -9.44 11.64
CA GLY A 72 1.85 -10.77 12.19
C GLY A 72 2.68 -11.03 13.46
N LYS A 73 3.37 -12.18 13.52
CA LYS A 73 4.20 -12.58 14.68
C LYS A 73 5.53 -11.82 14.79
N SER A 74 5.89 -11.00 13.81
CA SER A 74 7.19 -10.32 13.78
C SER A 74 7.33 -9.19 14.82
N GLY A 75 6.22 -8.68 15.36
CA GLY A 75 6.23 -7.56 16.29
C GLY A 75 6.61 -6.22 15.67
N HIS A 76 6.61 -6.12 14.34
CA HIS A 76 6.97 -4.90 13.61
C HIS A 76 5.76 -4.14 13.11
N ILE A 77 5.93 -2.85 12.77
CA ILE A 77 5.01 -2.10 11.92
C ILE A 77 5.41 -2.33 10.46
N SER A 78 4.43 -2.45 9.59
CA SER A 78 4.60 -2.48 8.14
C SER A 78 3.66 -1.46 7.51
N HIS A 79 4.20 -0.66 6.60
CA HIS A 79 3.46 0.20 5.69
C HIS A 79 2.42 1.14 6.34
N GLY A 80 2.78 1.72 7.48
CA GLY A 80 1.97 2.74 8.14
C GLY A 80 1.07 2.23 9.26
N GLY A 81 1.04 0.92 9.52
CA GLY A 81 0.25 0.34 10.62
C GLY A 81 -1.10 -0.20 10.15
N ASN A 82 -2.06 -0.25 11.08
CA ASN A 82 -3.43 -0.70 10.80
C ASN A 82 -4.42 0.18 11.59
N PRO A 83 -5.28 0.98 10.89
CA PRO A 83 -5.29 1.12 9.45
C PRO A 83 -4.08 1.91 8.92
N GLY A 84 -3.59 1.54 7.72
CA GLY A 84 -2.67 2.32 6.92
C GLY A 84 -3.39 3.03 5.77
N PHE A 85 -2.65 3.73 4.90
CA PHE A 85 -3.27 4.40 3.75
C PHE A 85 -3.74 3.43 2.66
N ALA A 86 -3.23 2.21 2.67
CA ALA A 86 -3.59 1.16 1.71
C ALA A 86 -4.88 0.38 2.08
N ASP A 87 -5.42 0.65 3.27
CA ASP A 87 -6.61 -0.03 3.80
C ASP A 87 -7.92 0.68 3.44
#